data_a671e4844628c11a64a9e425aa2d0434
#
_entry.id   a671e4844628c11a64a9e425aa2d0434
#
_cell.length_a   1.000
_cell.length_b   1.000
_cell.length_c   1.000
_cell.angle_alpha   90.00
_cell.angle_beta   90.00
_cell.angle_gamma   90.00
#
_symmetry.space_group_name_H-M   'P 1'
#
loop_
_entity.id
_entity.type
_entity.pdbx_description
1 polymer ?
#
loop_
_entity_poly.entity_id
_entity_poly.type
_entity_poly.pdbx_seq_one_letter_code
_entity_poly.pdbx_strand_id
1 'polypeptide(L)'
;MAANPSSQFPKKRELPKLMACMTKNSVENMRNKLIYAMDALDSKAVRRRKLPLHECLILELREAGYREASDYIQDLLYDNMQLVMEDEIGIIVDLTKKPDYLEHICGELQKAEKERDRGNTKSEALYLLGLALCYAEKGKGILWLAEKFYMASIAVASQYLVDGGRQKGCCKYHYAKFLLDKFPGVDQDEPFQILTQVRDSAIGKPWLLYEPAEGDQKEQSNVTLFKATALQLYKVLISQARTVRKQDPCKAERLSRLAERRAVDAEESDKTADAIIEIGICQLAINNLNNAQKTFERAFKIHTESNNIEGICDCKMHMAAVMQKLGEHESAARLLTEMGSMAMEHGLRLQLGRALHLIGELHLRRERPELGTQHLKEAFACFMGFNWQYPGAQASMEMGNIGSELGIIFENKTEVYEEEAEQSRLMMAISSGQEKMASYFGMLKEAKECTIAKMKIIEWKLSLAAWWMKRTHHNFLPCPCAQHRRTPLDVLRTKLEFQRKQMEMQSKEDALQINKSDQQLPSENVL
;
A
#
# COMPACT_ATOMS: atom_id res chain seq x y z
N MET A 1 -24.51 -12.54 -8.78
CA MET A 1 -25.06 -12.91 -10.10
C MET A 1 -26.21 -11.97 -10.38
N ALA A 2 -25.94 -10.85 -11.00
CA ALA A 2 -26.95 -9.89 -11.43
C ALA A 2 -27.20 -10.12 -12.91
N ALA A 3 -28.45 -10.43 -13.24
CA ALA A 3 -28.90 -10.67 -14.60
C ALA A 3 -28.83 -9.37 -15.41
N ASN A 4 -28.16 -9.42 -16.55
CA ASN A 4 -28.19 -8.38 -17.56
C ASN A 4 -29.65 -8.18 -18.03
N PRO A 5 -30.20 -6.97 -18.04
CA PRO A 5 -31.39 -6.69 -18.76
C PRO A 5 -31.04 -6.72 -20.26
N SER A 6 -31.26 -7.85 -20.89
CA SER A 6 -31.23 -7.96 -22.35
C SER A 6 -32.17 -6.91 -22.93
N SER A 7 -31.63 -5.97 -23.72
CA SER A 7 -32.42 -5.08 -24.58
C SER A 7 -33.38 -5.93 -25.43
N GLN A 8 -34.61 -6.02 -24.99
CA GLN A 8 -35.67 -6.60 -25.80
C GLN A 8 -36.00 -5.63 -26.94
N PHE A 9 -35.21 -5.68 -28.02
CA PHE A 9 -35.69 -5.16 -29.27
C PHE A 9 -37.01 -5.91 -29.59
N PRO A 10 -38.09 -5.19 -29.86
CA PRO A 10 -39.33 -5.86 -30.26
C PRO A 10 -39.01 -6.75 -31.47
N LYS A 11 -39.20 -8.06 -31.30
CA LYS A 11 -39.02 -9.02 -32.38
C LYS A 11 -39.79 -8.49 -33.58
N LYS A 12 -39.10 -8.33 -34.75
CA LYS A 12 -39.78 -8.04 -36.02
C LYS A 12 -40.91 -9.06 -36.18
N ARG A 13 -42.15 -8.61 -36.03
CA ARG A 13 -43.30 -9.44 -36.33
C ARG A 13 -43.22 -9.75 -37.80
N GLU A 14 -43.05 -11.03 -38.16
CA GLU A 14 -43.14 -11.47 -39.53
C GLU A 14 -44.53 -11.09 -40.04
N LEU A 15 -44.57 -10.28 -41.08
CA LEU A 15 -45.82 -9.96 -41.77
C LEU A 15 -46.42 -11.27 -42.30
N PRO A 16 -47.66 -11.56 -41.99
CA PRO A 16 -48.28 -12.76 -42.51
C PRO A 16 -48.19 -12.77 -44.03
N LYS A 17 -47.72 -13.88 -44.59
CA LYS A 17 -47.69 -14.07 -46.05
C LYS A 17 -49.13 -13.89 -46.63
N LEU A 18 -49.30 -12.84 -47.39
CA LEU A 18 -50.57 -12.58 -48.08
C LEU A 18 -50.86 -13.75 -49.03
N MET A 19 -51.88 -14.55 -48.75
CA MET A 19 -52.30 -15.57 -49.64
C MET A 19 -52.94 -14.91 -50.88
N ALA A 20 -52.65 -15.44 -52.10
CA ALA A 20 -53.01 -14.87 -53.39
C ALA A 20 -54.51 -14.78 -53.66
N CYS A 21 -55.40 -15.15 -52.75
CA CYS A 21 -56.86 -15.20 -52.90
C CYS A 21 -57.64 -14.34 -51.91
N MET A 22 -57.02 -13.24 -51.35
CA MET A 22 -57.79 -12.37 -50.47
C MET A 22 -58.53 -11.28 -51.21
N THR A 23 -59.82 -11.11 -50.89
CA THR A 23 -60.66 -10.02 -51.46
C THR A 23 -60.08 -8.64 -50.98
N LYS A 24 -60.27 -7.59 -51.81
CA LYS A 24 -59.81 -6.23 -51.50
C LYS A 24 -60.24 -5.79 -50.11
N ASN A 25 -61.44 -6.07 -49.66
CA ASN A 25 -61.95 -5.73 -48.34
C ASN A 25 -61.25 -6.49 -47.22
N SER A 26 -60.76 -7.71 -47.45
CA SER A 26 -60.02 -8.49 -46.46
C SER A 26 -58.59 -7.97 -46.30
N VAL A 27 -57.99 -7.51 -47.41
CA VAL A 27 -56.67 -6.87 -47.38
C VAL A 27 -56.74 -5.53 -46.69
N GLU A 28 -57.79 -4.74 -46.88
CA GLU A 28 -57.98 -3.43 -46.22
C GLU A 28 -58.27 -3.59 -44.73
N ASN A 29 -59.10 -4.57 -44.35
CA ASN A 29 -59.36 -4.93 -42.97
C ASN A 29 -58.05 -5.41 -42.22
N MET A 30 -57.23 -6.19 -42.93
CA MET A 30 -55.90 -6.58 -42.34
C MET A 30 -54.94 -5.40 -42.26
N ARG A 31 -54.92 -4.51 -43.27
CA ARG A 31 -54.17 -3.26 -43.19
C ARG A 31 -54.60 -2.40 -42.00
N ASN A 32 -55.91 -2.21 -41.84
CA ASN A 32 -56.43 -1.44 -40.69
C ASN A 32 -56.13 -2.14 -39.37
N LYS A 33 -56.23 -3.45 -39.23
CA LYS A 33 -55.84 -4.21 -38.07
C LYS A 33 -54.33 -4.10 -37.81
N LEU A 34 -53.47 -4.07 -38.82
CA LEU A 34 -52.02 -3.87 -38.72
C LEU A 34 -51.67 -2.44 -38.31
N ILE A 35 -52.42 -1.43 -38.83
CA ILE A 35 -52.25 -0.04 -38.45
C ILE A 35 -52.66 0.18 -36.98
N TYR A 36 -53.76 -0.42 -36.52
CA TYR A 36 -54.16 -0.39 -35.10
C TYR A 36 -53.31 -1.26 -34.18
N ALA A 37 -52.60 -2.28 -34.71
CA ALA A 37 -51.68 -3.10 -33.92
C ALA A 37 -50.23 -2.59 -33.92
N MET A 38 -49.92 -1.58 -34.70
CA MET A 38 -48.65 -0.86 -34.60
C MET A 38 -48.79 0.20 -33.51
N ASP A 39 -48.15 -0.01 -32.38
CA ASP A 39 -47.98 1.05 -31.37
C ASP A 39 -47.43 2.30 -32.08
N ALA A 40 -48.21 3.38 -32.04
CA ALA A 40 -47.78 4.65 -32.59
C ALA A 40 -46.50 5.04 -31.84
N LEU A 41 -45.37 5.01 -32.54
CA LEU A 41 -44.12 5.46 -31.96
C LEU A 41 -44.25 6.93 -31.64
N ASP A 42 -43.97 7.29 -30.38
CA ASP A 42 -43.87 8.66 -29.97
C ASP A 42 -42.77 9.38 -30.77
N SER A 43 -42.91 10.69 -30.95
CA SER A 43 -41.96 11.52 -31.70
C SER A 43 -40.52 11.36 -31.23
N LYS A 44 -40.32 11.16 -29.92
CA LYS A 44 -39.03 10.84 -29.28
C LYS A 44 -38.49 9.49 -29.77
N ALA A 45 -39.31 8.46 -29.77
CA ALA A 45 -38.92 7.13 -30.24
C ALA A 45 -38.53 7.09 -31.73
N VAL A 46 -39.20 7.89 -32.57
CA VAL A 46 -38.85 8.07 -33.97
C VAL A 46 -37.51 8.77 -34.13
N ARG A 47 -37.24 9.82 -33.37
CA ARG A 47 -35.97 10.56 -33.36
C ARG A 47 -34.80 9.65 -32.96
N ARG A 48 -34.92 8.94 -31.84
CA ARG A 48 -33.91 8.00 -31.34
C ARG A 48 -33.57 6.86 -32.31
N ARG A 49 -34.42 6.62 -33.30
CA ARG A 49 -34.15 5.68 -34.40
C ARG A 49 -33.47 6.29 -35.62
N LYS A 50 -33.62 7.60 -35.83
CA LYS A 50 -33.14 8.30 -37.03
C LYS A 50 -31.86 9.08 -36.83
N LEU A 51 -31.66 9.63 -35.62
CA LEU A 51 -30.50 10.45 -35.26
C LEU A 51 -29.59 9.71 -34.27
N PRO A 52 -28.32 10.07 -34.20
CA PRO A 52 -27.41 9.62 -33.14
C PRO A 52 -27.95 10.01 -31.75
N LEU A 53 -27.73 9.16 -30.75
CA LEU A 53 -28.31 9.35 -29.42
C LEU A 53 -27.96 10.71 -28.80
N HIS A 54 -26.71 11.15 -28.96
CA HIS A 54 -26.26 12.42 -28.41
C HIS A 54 -27.02 13.63 -29.01
N GLU A 55 -27.33 13.61 -30.29
CA GLU A 55 -28.14 14.66 -30.91
C GLU A 55 -29.58 14.61 -30.42
N CYS A 56 -30.12 13.40 -30.25
CA CYS A 56 -31.47 13.22 -29.71
C CYS A 56 -31.58 13.81 -28.29
N LEU A 57 -30.62 13.51 -27.41
CA LEU A 57 -30.63 13.99 -26.05
C LEU A 57 -30.52 15.51 -25.96
N ILE A 58 -29.68 16.13 -26.79
CA ILE A 58 -29.55 17.59 -26.86
C ILE A 58 -30.89 18.22 -27.26
N LEU A 59 -31.58 17.67 -28.28
CA LEU A 59 -32.89 18.15 -28.73
C LEU A 59 -33.96 17.93 -27.66
N GLU A 60 -33.98 16.75 -27.02
CA GLU A 60 -34.93 16.44 -25.93
C GLU A 60 -34.79 17.42 -24.75
N LEU A 61 -33.56 17.79 -24.36
CA LEU A 61 -33.32 18.77 -23.31
C LEU A 61 -33.83 20.17 -23.72
N ARG A 62 -33.55 20.62 -24.94
CA ARG A 62 -34.02 21.92 -25.45
C ARG A 62 -35.56 21.99 -25.53
N GLU A 63 -36.21 20.92 -25.98
CA GLU A 63 -37.68 20.84 -26.02
C GLU A 63 -38.31 20.82 -24.64
N ALA A 64 -37.63 20.21 -23.66
CA ALA A 64 -38.04 20.20 -22.27
C ALA A 64 -37.78 21.53 -21.54
N GLY A 65 -37.11 22.50 -22.20
CA GLY A 65 -36.81 23.83 -21.65
C GLY A 65 -35.44 23.97 -21.01
N TYR A 66 -34.66 22.90 -20.89
CA TYR A 66 -33.33 22.85 -20.26
C TYR A 66 -32.23 23.27 -21.27
N ARG A 67 -32.10 24.55 -21.48
CA ARG A 67 -31.19 25.09 -22.51
C ARG A 67 -29.73 24.99 -22.10
N GLU A 68 -29.44 25.32 -20.84
CA GLU A 68 -28.05 25.33 -20.36
C GLU A 68 -27.46 23.92 -20.24
N ALA A 69 -28.25 22.96 -19.74
CA ALA A 69 -27.84 21.56 -19.75
C ALA A 69 -27.55 21.07 -21.18
N SER A 70 -28.40 21.48 -22.16
CA SER A 70 -28.20 21.15 -23.57
C SER A 70 -26.91 21.73 -24.13
N ASP A 71 -26.65 23.00 -23.87
CA ASP A 71 -25.45 23.70 -24.36
C ASP A 71 -24.20 23.15 -23.68
N TYR A 72 -24.24 22.88 -22.37
CA TYR A 72 -23.14 22.26 -21.63
C TYR A 72 -22.78 20.86 -22.16
N ILE A 73 -23.78 20.03 -22.50
CA ILE A 73 -23.53 18.71 -23.11
C ILE A 73 -22.90 18.87 -24.50
N GLN A 74 -23.34 19.85 -25.26
CA GLN A 74 -22.77 20.14 -26.58
C GLN A 74 -21.29 20.51 -26.48
N ASP A 75 -20.93 21.36 -25.51
CA ASP A 75 -19.56 21.73 -25.22
C ASP A 75 -18.72 20.52 -24.75
N LEU A 76 -19.27 19.68 -23.86
CA LEU A 76 -18.60 18.44 -23.43
C LEU A 76 -18.32 17.47 -24.56
N LEU A 77 -19.28 17.31 -25.48
CA LEU A 77 -19.09 16.45 -26.66
C LEU A 77 -18.06 17.02 -27.62
N TYR A 78 -18.01 18.33 -27.79
CA TYR A 78 -17.00 18.99 -28.58
C TYR A 78 -15.60 18.79 -27.99
N ASP A 79 -15.44 19.02 -26.68
CA ASP A 79 -14.18 18.78 -25.97
C ASP A 79 -13.76 17.30 -26.06
N ASN A 80 -14.72 16.36 -25.89
CA ASN A 80 -14.45 14.94 -26.04
C ASN A 80 -13.96 14.57 -27.43
N MET A 81 -14.58 15.13 -28.48
CA MET A 81 -14.17 14.89 -29.86
C MET A 81 -12.74 15.37 -30.11
N GLN A 82 -12.37 16.54 -29.58
CA GLN A 82 -10.99 17.06 -29.69
C GLN A 82 -10.00 16.14 -29.00
N LEU A 83 -10.28 15.75 -27.74
CA LEU A 83 -9.43 14.86 -26.97
C LEU A 83 -9.28 13.47 -27.62
N VAL A 84 -10.35 12.91 -28.19
CA VAL A 84 -10.29 11.62 -28.90
C VAL A 84 -9.47 11.73 -30.19
N MET A 85 -9.52 12.88 -30.89
CA MET A 85 -8.69 13.12 -32.09
C MET A 85 -7.19 13.27 -31.75
N GLU A 86 -6.86 13.80 -30.59
CA GLU A 86 -5.49 13.98 -30.12
C GLU A 86 -4.92 12.71 -29.46
N ASP A 87 -5.77 11.75 -29.10
CA ASP A 87 -5.38 10.54 -28.40
C ASP A 87 -4.83 9.47 -29.36
N GLU A 88 -3.51 9.48 -29.56
CA GLU A 88 -2.82 8.48 -30.38
C GLU A 88 -2.87 7.04 -29.77
N ILE A 89 -3.08 6.93 -28.47
CA ILE A 89 -2.99 5.66 -27.72
C ILE A 89 -4.37 4.99 -27.56
N GLY A 90 -5.46 5.76 -27.70
CA GLY A 90 -6.83 5.27 -27.56
C GLY A 90 -7.27 5.04 -26.11
N ILE A 91 -6.74 5.83 -25.16
CA ILE A 91 -7.10 5.75 -23.74
C ILE A 91 -8.40 6.49 -23.46
N ILE A 92 -8.68 7.58 -24.20
CA ILE A 92 -9.83 8.46 -23.95
C ILE A 92 -11.11 7.78 -24.40
N VAL A 93 -12.09 7.80 -23.51
CA VAL A 93 -13.41 7.22 -23.79
C VAL A 93 -14.20 8.15 -24.71
N ASP A 94 -14.61 7.64 -25.86
CA ASP A 94 -15.53 8.34 -26.77
C ASP A 94 -16.95 8.29 -26.19
N LEU A 95 -17.44 9.43 -25.72
CA LEU A 95 -18.77 9.55 -25.10
C LEU A 95 -19.90 9.20 -26.08
N THR A 96 -19.72 9.44 -27.37
CA THR A 96 -20.75 9.15 -28.39
C THR A 96 -21.04 7.66 -28.50
N LYS A 97 -20.07 6.81 -28.14
CA LYS A 97 -20.19 5.34 -28.12
C LYS A 97 -20.68 4.78 -26.77
N LYS A 98 -20.92 5.63 -25.77
CA LYS A 98 -21.35 5.24 -24.41
C LYS A 98 -22.71 5.82 -24.08
N PRO A 99 -23.80 5.19 -24.55
CA PRO A 99 -25.16 5.69 -24.33
C PRO A 99 -25.51 5.84 -22.85
N ASP A 100 -25.10 4.88 -22.01
CA ASP A 100 -25.39 4.89 -20.58
C ASP A 100 -24.79 6.12 -19.87
N TYR A 101 -23.61 6.55 -20.31
CA TYR A 101 -22.97 7.74 -19.74
C TYR A 101 -23.69 9.01 -20.15
N LEU A 102 -24.04 9.11 -21.44
CA LEU A 102 -24.76 10.28 -21.94
C LEU A 102 -26.13 10.43 -21.28
N GLU A 103 -26.90 9.35 -21.17
CA GLU A 103 -28.22 9.39 -20.52
C GLU A 103 -28.12 9.76 -19.05
N HIS A 104 -27.12 9.22 -18.34
CA HIS A 104 -26.86 9.58 -16.94
C HIS A 104 -26.48 11.07 -16.78
N ILE A 105 -25.54 11.56 -17.59
CA ILE A 105 -25.12 12.97 -17.57
C ILE A 105 -26.31 13.89 -17.85
N CYS A 106 -27.07 13.60 -18.91
CA CYS A 106 -28.25 14.38 -19.26
C CYS A 106 -29.27 14.42 -18.14
N GLY A 107 -29.55 13.27 -17.50
CA GLY A 107 -30.49 13.19 -16.40
C GLY A 107 -30.07 14.00 -15.16
N GLU A 108 -28.80 13.96 -14.80
CA GLU A 108 -28.29 14.70 -13.65
C GLU A 108 -28.17 16.21 -13.94
N LEU A 109 -27.74 16.61 -15.16
CA LEU A 109 -27.71 18.02 -15.56
C LEU A 109 -29.11 18.63 -15.62
N GLN A 110 -30.11 17.86 -16.08
CA GLN A 110 -31.52 18.28 -16.06
C GLN A 110 -31.99 18.55 -14.62
N LYS A 111 -31.58 17.70 -13.66
CA LYS A 111 -31.93 17.93 -12.25
C LYS A 111 -31.22 19.17 -11.70
N ALA A 112 -29.94 19.36 -12.06
CA ALA A 112 -29.16 20.52 -11.65
C ALA A 112 -29.78 21.84 -12.15
N GLU A 113 -30.13 21.94 -13.44
CA GLU A 113 -30.77 23.12 -14.01
C GLU A 113 -32.15 23.39 -13.40
N LYS A 114 -32.94 22.34 -13.15
CA LYS A 114 -34.23 22.44 -12.46
C LYS A 114 -34.11 23.04 -11.06
N GLU A 115 -33.09 22.65 -10.28
CA GLU A 115 -32.85 23.24 -8.96
C GLU A 115 -32.34 24.69 -9.07
N ARG A 116 -31.55 24.99 -10.08
CA ARG A 116 -31.15 26.36 -10.39
C ARG A 116 -32.34 27.27 -10.69
N ASP A 117 -33.27 26.81 -11.53
CA ASP A 117 -34.52 27.56 -11.86
C ASP A 117 -35.38 27.84 -10.60
N ARG A 118 -35.25 26.96 -9.60
CA ARG A 118 -35.87 27.15 -8.28
C ARG A 118 -35.09 28.09 -7.37
N GLY A 119 -33.94 28.57 -7.80
CA GLY A 119 -33.04 29.40 -6.99
C GLY A 119 -32.25 28.61 -5.94
N ASN A 120 -32.18 27.25 -6.04
CA ASN A 120 -31.49 26.40 -5.09
C ASN A 120 -30.08 26.06 -5.60
N THR A 121 -29.18 27.03 -5.58
CA THR A 121 -27.78 26.90 -6.00
C THR A 121 -27.00 25.86 -5.21
N LYS A 122 -27.41 25.58 -3.95
CA LYS A 122 -26.81 24.52 -3.14
C LYS A 122 -27.02 23.14 -3.77
N SER A 123 -28.26 22.80 -4.10
CA SER A 123 -28.59 21.50 -4.72
C SER A 123 -28.01 21.35 -6.11
N GLU A 124 -27.99 22.42 -6.90
CA GLU A 124 -27.31 22.46 -8.19
C GLU A 124 -25.84 22.07 -8.07
N ALA A 125 -25.09 22.69 -7.15
CA ALA A 125 -23.68 22.39 -6.90
C ALA A 125 -23.48 20.95 -6.42
N LEU A 126 -24.43 20.38 -5.64
CA LEU A 126 -24.37 18.98 -5.18
C LEU A 126 -24.59 17.98 -6.32
N TYR A 127 -25.50 18.24 -7.26
CA TYR A 127 -25.69 17.38 -8.44
C TYR A 127 -24.44 17.36 -9.31
N LEU A 128 -23.81 18.53 -9.54
CA LEU A 128 -22.55 18.62 -10.31
C LEU A 128 -21.40 17.93 -9.57
N LEU A 129 -21.31 18.08 -8.25
CA LEU A 129 -20.32 17.36 -7.44
C LEU A 129 -20.55 15.85 -7.47
N GLY A 130 -21.82 15.41 -7.43
CA GLY A 130 -22.19 13.99 -7.56
C GLY A 130 -21.74 13.38 -8.89
N LEU A 131 -21.92 14.12 -10.00
CA LEU A 131 -21.38 13.73 -11.32
C LEU A 131 -19.86 13.62 -11.28
N ALA A 132 -19.17 14.63 -10.74
CA ALA A 132 -17.73 14.64 -10.63
C ALA A 132 -17.20 13.41 -9.87
N LEU A 133 -17.76 13.11 -8.70
CA LEU A 133 -17.40 11.93 -7.90
C LEU A 133 -17.68 10.62 -8.63
N CYS A 134 -18.83 10.50 -9.29
CA CYS A 134 -19.19 9.31 -10.06
C CYS A 134 -18.18 9.03 -11.19
N TYR A 135 -17.83 10.05 -11.97
CA TYR A 135 -16.92 9.87 -13.10
C TYR A 135 -15.43 9.78 -12.69
N ALA A 136 -15.05 10.28 -11.53
CA ALA A 136 -13.73 10.07 -10.95
C ALA A 136 -13.41 8.59 -10.67
N GLU A 137 -14.44 7.76 -10.44
CA GLU A 137 -14.31 6.31 -10.17
C GLU A 137 -14.36 5.43 -11.43
N LYS A 138 -14.77 5.97 -12.59
CA LYS A 138 -15.03 5.20 -13.82
C LYS A 138 -13.78 4.80 -14.62
N GLY A 139 -12.60 5.31 -14.27
CA GLY A 139 -11.34 4.95 -14.91
C GLY A 139 -10.60 6.10 -15.58
N LYS A 140 -9.36 5.83 -16.01
CA LYS A 140 -8.42 6.87 -16.45
C LYS A 140 -8.87 7.65 -17.68
N GLY A 141 -9.55 7.01 -18.64
CA GLY A 141 -9.94 7.64 -19.91
C GLY A 141 -11.10 8.65 -19.81
N ILE A 142 -11.67 8.85 -18.62
CA ILE A 142 -12.80 9.77 -18.39
C ILE A 142 -12.54 10.80 -17.28
N LEU A 143 -11.31 10.84 -16.74
CA LEU A 143 -10.96 11.76 -15.64
C LEU A 143 -11.10 13.23 -16.04
N TRP A 144 -10.86 13.57 -17.30
CA TRP A 144 -11.06 14.93 -17.83
C TRP A 144 -12.50 15.42 -17.63
N LEU A 145 -13.47 14.52 -17.77
CA LEU A 145 -14.89 14.83 -17.58
C LEU A 145 -15.20 15.07 -16.09
N ALA A 146 -14.63 14.25 -15.20
CA ALA A 146 -14.75 14.47 -13.75
C ALA A 146 -14.18 15.83 -13.37
N GLU A 147 -13.04 16.22 -13.91
CA GLU A 147 -12.42 17.54 -13.66
C GLU A 147 -13.33 18.68 -14.10
N LYS A 148 -13.94 18.60 -15.30
CA LYS A 148 -14.90 19.60 -15.78
C LYS A 148 -16.08 19.78 -14.80
N PHE A 149 -16.63 18.67 -14.29
CA PHE A 149 -17.72 18.72 -13.32
C PHE A 149 -17.27 19.27 -11.95
N TYR A 150 -16.04 18.97 -11.49
CA TYR A 150 -15.51 19.62 -10.28
C TYR A 150 -15.41 21.13 -10.45
N MET A 151 -14.86 21.59 -11.57
CA MET A 151 -14.74 23.03 -11.86
C MET A 151 -16.11 23.70 -11.93
N ALA A 152 -17.10 23.07 -12.59
CA ALA A 152 -18.46 23.57 -12.66
C ALA A 152 -19.10 23.63 -11.25
N SER A 153 -18.94 22.59 -10.43
CA SER A 153 -19.47 22.56 -9.07
C SER A 153 -18.87 23.66 -8.19
N ILE A 154 -17.57 23.94 -8.32
CA ILE A 154 -16.88 25.03 -7.58
C ILE A 154 -17.39 26.40 -8.05
N ALA A 155 -17.61 26.59 -9.36
CA ALA A 155 -18.13 27.83 -9.90
C ALA A 155 -19.54 28.14 -9.35
N VAL A 156 -20.44 27.18 -9.37
CA VAL A 156 -21.80 27.29 -8.82
C VAL A 156 -21.75 27.49 -7.29
N ALA A 157 -21.00 26.67 -6.56
CA ALA A 157 -20.86 26.78 -5.11
C ALA A 157 -20.25 28.13 -4.67
N SER A 158 -19.51 28.80 -5.55
CA SER A 158 -18.95 30.13 -5.28
C SER A 158 -20.00 31.22 -5.21
N GLN A 159 -21.15 31.02 -5.83
CA GLN A 159 -22.28 31.95 -5.81
C GLN A 159 -23.16 31.79 -4.55
N TYR A 160 -23.06 30.62 -3.88
CA TYR A 160 -23.81 30.33 -2.67
C TYR A 160 -23.06 30.83 -1.42
N LEU A 161 -23.50 31.96 -0.87
CA LEU A 161 -22.84 32.61 0.26
C LEU A 161 -23.58 32.42 1.61
N VAL A 162 -24.76 31.82 1.59
CA VAL A 162 -25.64 31.70 2.79
C VAL A 162 -24.99 30.81 3.87
N ASP A 163 -24.21 29.82 3.49
CA ASP A 163 -23.52 28.89 4.40
C ASP A 163 -22.14 29.38 4.85
N GLY A 164 -21.80 30.63 4.56
CA GLY A 164 -20.50 31.22 4.87
C GLY A 164 -19.34 30.63 4.08
N GLY A 165 -19.60 29.92 2.96
CA GLY A 165 -18.62 29.34 2.05
C GLY A 165 -18.31 27.86 2.31
N ARG A 166 -19.10 27.17 3.13
CA ARG A 166 -18.94 25.74 3.40
C ARG A 166 -19.01 24.89 2.13
N GLN A 167 -20.09 25.09 1.32
CA GLN A 167 -20.31 24.33 0.09
C GLN A 167 -19.14 24.47 -0.88
N LYS A 168 -18.66 25.69 -1.07
CA LYS A 168 -17.46 26.00 -1.87
C LYS A 168 -16.23 25.26 -1.33
N GLY A 169 -16.06 25.27 0.01
CA GLY A 169 -14.97 24.56 0.67
C GLY A 169 -15.03 23.05 0.43
N CYS A 170 -16.22 22.44 0.51
CA CYS A 170 -16.42 21.02 0.24
C CYS A 170 -16.09 20.66 -1.22
N CYS A 171 -16.60 21.44 -2.19
CA CYS A 171 -16.28 21.19 -3.61
C CYS A 171 -14.78 21.30 -3.89
N LYS A 172 -14.10 22.34 -3.35
CA LYS A 172 -12.66 22.51 -3.46
C LYS A 172 -11.88 21.37 -2.80
N TYR A 173 -12.32 20.87 -1.63
CA TYR A 173 -11.71 19.73 -0.96
C TYR A 173 -11.76 18.47 -1.82
N HIS A 174 -12.94 18.15 -2.38
CA HIS A 174 -13.08 16.98 -3.25
C HIS A 174 -12.27 17.09 -4.53
N TYR A 175 -12.20 18.29 -5.12
CA TYR A 175 -11.35 18.53 -6.31
C TYR A 175 -9.87 18.34 -5.99
N ALA A 176 -9.37 18.95 -4.92
CA ALA A 176 -7.97 18.79 -4.52
C ALA A 176 -7.63 17.32 -4.17
N LYS A 177 -8.55 16.61 -3.50
CA LYS A 177 -8.40 15.18 -3.25
C LYS A 177 -8.35 14.37 -4.54
N PHE A 178 -9.22 14.69 -5.50
CA PHE A 178 -9.22 14.05 -6.83
C PHE A 178 -7.88 14.24 -7.55
N LEU A 179 -7.32 15.45 -7.56
CA LEU A 179 -5.99 15.72 -8.16
C LEU A 179 -4.90 14.87 -7.51
N LEU A 180 -4.87 14.80 -6.18
CA LEU A 180 -3.87 14.03 -5.44
C LEU A 180 -3.99 12.52 -5.65
N ASP A 181 -5.21 11.99 -5.69
CA ASP A 181 -5.46 10.54 -5.77
C ASP A 181 -5.29 10.01 -7.21
N LYS A 182 -5.69 10.78 -8.22
CA LYS A 182 -5.71 10.32 -9.63
C LYS A 182 -4.46 10.74 -10.42
N PHE A 183 -3.75 11.79 -10.00
CA PHE A 183 -2.57 12.32 -10.68
C PHE A 183 -1.33 12.39 -9.75
N PRO A 184 -0.85 11.26 -9.21
CA PRO A 184 0.20 11.25 -8.19
C PRO A 184 1.57 11.75 -8.67
N GLY A 185 1.78 11.92 -9.97
CA GLY A 185 3.05 12.37 -10.58
C GLY A 185 3.04 13.81 -11.06
N VAL A 186 1.90 14.50 -11.00
CA VAL A 186 1.75 15.89 -11.44
C VAL A 186 2.04 16.85 -10.28
N ASP A 187 2.25 18.12 -10.59
CA ASP A 187 2.55 19.17 -9.62
C ASP A 187 1.56 19.13 -8.43
N GLN A 188 2.09 18.92 -7.23
CA GLN A 188 1.32 18.87 -5.98
C GLN A 188 1.09 20.26 -5.38
N ASP A 189 1.64 21.32 -5.95
CA ASP A 189 1.56 22.66 -5.40
C ASP A 189 0.13 23.24 -5.51
N GLU A 190 -0.55 23.01 -6.62
CA GLU A 190 -1.92 23.48 -6.82
C GLU A 190 -2.90 22.85 -5.80
N PRO A 191 -3.03 21.52 -5.68
CA PRO A 191 -3.92 20.91 -4.70
C PRO A 191 -3.52 21.25 -3.26
N PHE A 192 -2.23 21.43 -2.98
CA PHE A 192 -1.75 21.87 -1.66
C PHE A 192 -2.22 23.29 -1.32
N GLN A 193 -2.14 24.23 -2.28
CA GLN A 193 -2.65 25.60 -2.11
C GLN A 193 -4.17 25.63 -1.90
N ILE A 194 -4.90 24.85 -2.70
CA ILE A 194 -6.38 24.74 -2.56
C ILE A 194 -6.74 24.22 -1.18
N LEU A 195 -6.10 23.13 -0.72
CA LEU A 195 -6.35 22.56 0.61
C LEU A 195 -5.99 23.54 1.73
N THR A 196 -4.91 24.30 1.59
CA THR A 196 -4.51 25.32 2.58
C THR A 196 -5.57 26.41 2.67
N GLN A 197 -6.07 26.93 1.55
CA GLN A 197 -7.14 27.92 1.51
C GLN A 197 -8.46 27.39 2.15
N VAL A 198 -8.81 26.13 1.85
CA VAL A 198 -10.02 25.51 2.43
C VAL A 198 -9.87 25.35 3.93
N ARG A 199 -8.72 24.85 4.41
CA ARG A 199 -8.44 24.73 5.84
C ARG A 199 -8.53 26.07 6.54
N ASP A 200 -7.88 27.11 6.02
CA ASP A 200 -7.84 28.42 6.64
C ASP A 200 -9.24 29.07 6.69
N SER A 201 -10.07 28.83 5.69
CA SER A 201 -11.47 29.27 5.68
C SER A 201 -12.36 28.51 6.66
N ALA A 202 -11.99 27.27 7.03
CA ALA A 202 -12.74 26.39 7.92
C ALA A 202 -12.32 26.48 9.40
N ILE A 203 -11.27 27.24 9.73
CA ILE A 203 -10.80 27.40 11.11
C ILE A 203 -11.92 27.91 12.02
N GLY A 204 -12.16 27.18 13.09
CA GLY A 204 -13.15 27.55 14.12
C GLY A 204 -14.60 27.41 13.68
N LYS A 205 -14.89 26.87 12.50
CA LYS A 205 -16.24 26.67 12.00
C LYS A 205 -16.64 25.19 12.09
N PRO A 206 -17.85 24.87 12.58
CA PRO A 206 -18.33 23.49 12.69
C PRO A 206 -18.87 22.97 11.33
N TRP A 207 -18.12 23.15 10.26
CA TRP A 207 -18.52 22.73 8.93
C TRP A 207 -18.33 21.22 8.79
N LEU A 208 -19.42 20.51 8.63
CA LEU A 208 -19.40 19.08 8.34
C LEU A 208 -19.06 18.85 6.85
N LEU A 209 -18.26 17.85 6.57
CA LEU A 209 -17.91 17.45 5.20
C LEU A 209 -19.15 16.91 4.47
N TYR A 210 -19.93 16.08 5.14
CA TYR A 210 -21.18 15.53 4.66
C TYR A 210 -22.33 16.00 5.55
N GLU A 211 -23.45 16.38 4.93
CA GLU A 211 -24.67 16.65 5.70
C GLU A 211 -25.34 15.31 6.05
N PRO A 212 -25.75 15.09 7.29
CA PRO A 212 -26.52 13.91 7.64
C PRO A 212 -27.84 13.93 6.85
N ALA A 213 -28.13 12.84 6.13
CA ALA A 213 -29.43 12.68 5.49
C ALA A 213 -30.51 12.59 6.56
N GLU A 214 -31.63 13.31 6.36
CA GLU A 214 -32.77 13.24 7.26
C GLU A 214 -33.29 11.80 7.36
N GLY A 215 -33.01 11.14 8.49
CA GLY A 215 -33.49 9.79 8.79
C GLY A 215 -32.43 8.69 8.99
N ASP A 216 -31.18 8.89 8.59
CA ASP A 216 -30.11 7.92 8.85
C ASP A 216 -29.41 8.20 10.18
N GLN A 217 -29.82 7.47 11.23
CA GLN A 217 -29.13 7.41 12.54
C GLN A 217 -27.85 6.55 12.49
N LYS A 218 -27.35 6.18 11.30
CA LYS A 218 -26.03 5.55 11.23
C LYS A 218 -25.00 6.63 11.51
N GLU A 219 -24.12 6.36 12.45
CA GLU A 219 -22.89 7.08 12.78
C GLU A 219 -22.01 7.30 11.53
N GLN A 220 -22.51 8.07 10.58
CA GLN A 220 -21.66 8.65 9.55
C GLN A 220 -20.76 9.63 10.29
N SER A 221 -19.48 9.33 10.30
CA SER A 221 -18.44 10.07 10.97
C SER A 221 -18.68 11.57 10.86
N ASN A 222 -18.90 12.24 12.00
CA ASN A 222 -19.03 13.69 12.12
C ASN A 222 -17.68 14.39 11.79
N VAL A 223 -17.11 14.05 10.64
CA VAL A 223 -15.83 14.60 10.19
C VAL A 223 -16.06 16.01 9.72
N THR A 224 -15.42 16.96 10.40
CA THR A 224 -15.46 18.35 9.98
C THR A 224 -14.58 18.56 8.74
N LEU A 225 -14.94 19.52 7.90
CA LEU A 225 -14.14 19.92 6.73
C LEU A 225 -12.71 20.31 7.13
N PHE A 226 -12.55 20.95 8.29
CA PHE A 226 -11.24 21.31 8.83
C PHE A 226 -10.35 20.09 9.08
N LYS A 227 -10.86 19.07 9.80
CA LYS A 227 -10.13 17.83 10.09
C LYS A 227 -9.79 17.05 8.81
N ALA A 228 -10.78 16.90 7.92
CA ALA A 228 -10.57 16.21 6.64
C ALA A 228 -9.47 16.88 5.79
N THR A 229 -9.50 18.20 5.72
CA THR A 229 -8.50 18.98 4.97
C THR A 229 -7.13 18.91 5.60
N ALA A 230 -7.04 18.98 6.94
CA ALA A 230 -5.81 18.83 7.68
C ALA A 230 -5.17 17.44 7.45
N LEU A 231 -6.00 16.39 7.41
CA LEU A 231 -5.54 15.02 7.13
C LEU A 231 -4.98 14.88 5.69
N GLN A 232 -5.60 15.50 4.69
CA GLN A 232 -5.06 15.46 3.33
C GLN A 232 -3.76 16.26 3.22
N LEU A 233 -3.66 17.43 3.85
CA LEU A 233 -2.41 18.20 3.92
C LEU A 233 -1.30 17.40 4.62
N TYR A 234 -1.62 16.66 5.69
CA TYR A 234 -0.67 15.74 6.32
C TYR A 234 -0.11 14.73 5.31
N LYS A 235 -0.99 14.06 4.55
CA LYS A 235 -0.57 13.05 3.56
C LYS A 235 0.38 13.62 2.51
N VAL A 236 0.09 14.81 2.00
CA VAL A 236 0.97 15.48 1.02
C VAL A 236 2.32 15.81 1.63
N LEU A 237 2.33 16.44 2.81
CA LEU A 237 3.57 16.86 3.48
C LEU A 237 4.46 15.67 3.85
N ILE A 238 3.88 14.56 4.36
CA ILE A 238 4.66 13.37 4.73
C ILE A 238 5.21 12.67 3.49
N SER A 239 4.47 12.63 2.40
CA SER A 239 4.95 12.09 1.12
C SER A 239 6.13 12.91 0.58
N GLN A 240 6.01 14.24 0.56
CA GLN A 240 7.08 15.14 0.16
C GLN A 240 8.31 15.02 1.08
N ALA A 241 8.11 14.90 2.40
CA ALA A 241 9.20 14.70 3.34
C ALA A 241 9.98 13.42 3.04
N ARG A 242 9.28 12.31 2.78
CA ARG A 242 9.90 11.01 2.44
C ARG A 242 10.68 11.04 1.14
N THR A 243 10.20 11.75 0.11
CA THR A 243 10.91 11.88 -1.17
C THR A 243 12.18 12.72 -1.04
N VAL A 244 12.11 13.83 -0.30
CA VAL A 244 13.24 14.78 -0.13
C VAL A 244 14.27 14.28 0.88
N ARG A 245 13.89 13.39 1.83
CA ARG A 245 14.73 12.94 2.94
C ARG A 245 16.13 12.46 2.54
N LYS A 246 16.25 11.76 1.40
CA LYS A 246 17.53 11.23 0.93
C LYS A 246 18.48 12.33 0.43
N GLN A 247 17.94 13.47 -0.05
CA GLN A 247 18.69 14.57 -0.64
C GLN A 247 18.96 15.67 0.37
N ASP A 248 17.91 16.11 1.09
CA ASP A 248 17.96 17.18 2.09
C ASP A 248 17.15 16.77 3.34
N PRO A 249 17.79 16.09 4.31
CA PRO A 249 17.11 15.68 5.53
C PRO A 249 16.67 16.86 6.41
N CYS A 250 17.32 18.05 6.31
CA CYS A 250 16.90 19.24 7.06
C CYS A 250 15.58 19.81 6.51
N LYS A 251 15.41 19.83 5.19
CA LYS A 251 14.14 20.23 4.55
C LYS A 251 13.05 19.21 4.88
N ALA A 252 13.37 17.92 4.82
CA ALA A 252 12.44 16.85 5.18
C ALA A 252 11.97 16.96 6.64
N GLU A 253 12.87 17.28 7.59
CA GLU A 253 12.50 17.51 9.00
C GLU A 253 11.51 18.66 9.14
N ARG A 254 11.70 19.77 8.41
CA ARG A 254 10.76 20.91 8.42
C ARG A 254 9.38 20.51 7.90
N LEU A 255 9.34 19.77 6.79
CA LEU A 255 8.08 19.27 6.22
C LEU A 255 7.39 18.30 7.17
N SER A 256 8.12 17.40 7.82
CA SER A 256 7.57 16.46 8.81
C SER A 256 7.02 17.18 10.05
N ARG A 257 7.65 18.27 10.51
CA ARG A 257 7.12 19.10 11.60
C ARG A 257 5.82 19.82 11.18
N LEU A 258 5.69 20.24 9.92
CA LEU A 258 4.44 20.78 9.40
C LEU A 258 3.38 19.68 9.31
N ALA A 259 3.76 18.47 8.86
CA ALA A 259 2.88 17.31 8.84
C ALA A 259 2.37 16.94 10.24
N GLU A 260 3.23 16.95 11.26
CA GLU A 260 2.84 16.75 12.66
C GLU A 260 1.73 17.72 13.08
N ARG A 261 1.91 19.01 12.80
CA ARG A 261 0.88 20.03 13.12
C ARG A 261 -0.43 19.75 12.40
N ARG A 262 -0.38 19.30 11.13
CA ARG A 262 -1.60 18.95 10.38
C ARG A 262 -2.29 17.72 10.94
N ALA A 263 -1.53 16.72 11.38
CA ALA A 263 -2.08 15.52 12.02
C ALA A 263 -2.74 15.85 13.37
N VAL A 264 -2.16 16.76 14.15
CA VAL A 264 -2.77 17.28 15.39
C VAL A 264 -4.06 18.04 15.09
N ASP A 265 -4.08 18.92 14.05
CA ASP A 265 -5.27 19.62 13.60
C ASP A 265 -6.40 18.65 13.18
N ALA A 266 -6.04 17.48 12.65
CA ALA A 266 -6.97 16.42 12.27
C ALA A 266 -7.47 15.58 13.46
N GLU A 267 -6.85 15.71 14.64
CA GLU A 267 -7.08 14.90 15.85
C GLU A 267 -6.80 13.39 15.62
N GLU A 268 -5.84 13.08 14.73
CA GLU A 268 -5.42 11.72 14.42
C GLU A 268 -4.11 11.39 15.15
N SER A 269 -4.19 10.69 16.28
CA SER A 269 -3.03 10.37 17.12
C SER A 269 -2.01 9.49 16.40
N ASP A 270 -2.46 8.47 15.65
CA ASP A 270 -1.57 7.58 14.91
C ASP A 270 -0.79 8.34 13.82
N LYS A 271 -1.45 9.23 13.10
CA LYS A 271 -0.80 10.07 12.07
C LYS A 271 0.15 11.09 12.67
N THR A 272 -0.17 11.57 13.87
CA THR A 272 0.74 12.43 14.64
C THR A 272 2.01 11.68 15.01
N ALA A 273 1.88 10.45 15.50
CA ALA A 273 3.02 9.60 15.84
C ALA A 273 3.86 9.23 14.60
N ASP A 274 3.21 8.89 13.47
CA ASP A 274 3.90 8.64 12.20
C ASP A 274 4.75 9.86 11.75
N ALA A 275 4.22 11.07 11.87
CA ALA A 275 4.97 12.29 11.55
C ALA A 275 6.16 12.49 12.49
N ILE A 276 6.00 12.20 13.78
CA ILE A 276 7.06 12.28 14.79
C ILE A 276 8.16 11.24 14.48
N ILE A 277 7.80 10.02 14.06
CA ILE A 277 8.76 9.00 13.62
C ILE A 277 9.57 9.53 12.43
N GLU A 278 8.93 10.14 11.44
CA GLU A 278 9.62 10.71 10.29
C GLU A 278 10.59 11.85 10.69
N ILE A 279 10.22 12.70 11.66
CA ILE A 279 11.13 13.71 12.24
C ILE A 279 12.36 13.01 12.86
N GLY A 280 12.15 11.96 13.65
CA GLY A 280 13.22 11.17 14.26
C GLY A 280 14.16 10.55 13.22
N ILE A 281 13.61 10.02 12.11
CA ILE A 281 14.40 9.46 11.02
C ILE A 281 15.25 10.56 10.34
N CYS A 282 14.70 11.74 10.12
CA CYS A 282 15.46 12.88 9.59
C CYS A 282 16.60 13.29 10.54
N GLN A 283 16.34 13.38 11.86
CA GLN A 283 17.34 13.68 12.87
C GLN A 283 18.44 12.62 12.94
N LEU A 284 18.07 11.33 12.77
CA LEU A 284 19.01 10.22 12.67
C LEU A 284 19.90 10.34 11.42
N ALA A 285 19.34 10.81 10.29
CA ALA A 285 20.09 11.06 9.06
C ALA A 285 21.09 12.23 9.22
N ILE A 286 20.73 13.27 9.96
CA ILE A 286 21.60 14.42 10.31
C ILE A 286 22.62 14.04 11.39
N ASN A 287 22.54 12.84 11.96
CA ASN A 287 23.38 12.36 13.08
C ASN A 287 23.12 13.07 14.42
N ASN A 288 21.93 13.64 14.61
CA ASN A 288 21.50 14.23 15.88
C ASN A 288 20.83 13.18 16.76
N LEU A 289 21.64 12.28 17.33
CA LEU A 289 21.18 11.06 18.00
C LEU A 289 20.34 11.33 19.24
N ASN A 290 20.75 12.31 20.07
CA ASN A 290 20.05 12.63 21.32
C ASN A 290 18.63 13.16 21.07
N ASN A 291 18.44 13.99 20.04
CA ASN A 291 17.11 14.49 19.69
C ASN A 291 16.27 13.38 19.02
N ALA A 292 16.88 12.56 18.15
CA ALA A 292 16.22 11.43 17.54
C ALA A 292 15.65 10.46 18.59
N GLN A 293 16.43 10.12 19.61
CA GLN A 293 15.99 9.26 20.71
C GLN A 293 14.74 9.83 21.39
N LYS A 294 14.81 11.09 21.84
CA LYS A 294 13.67 11.77 22.50
C LYS A 294 12.44 11.83 21.61
N THR A 295 12.65 12.01 20.31
CA THR A 295 11.56 12.08 19.32
C THR A 295 10.90 10.71 19.18
N PHE A 296 11.66 9.62 19.09
CA PHE A 296 11.09 8.27 19.03
C PHE A 296 10.41 7.86 20.33
N GLU A 297 10.94 8.24 21.49
CA GLU A 297 10.30 8.02 22.80
C GLU A 297 8.94 8.73 22.89
N ARG A 298 8.82 9.93 22.30
CA ARG A 298 7.55 10.67 22.22
C ARG A 298 6.52 9.95 21.33
N ALA A 299 6.95 9.45 20.15
CA ALA A 299 6.10 8.65 19.28
C ALA A 299 5.66 7.35 19.95
N PHE A 300 6.59 6.68 20.63
CA PHE A 300 6.32 5.44 21.37
C PHE A 300 5.20 5.62 22.41
N LYS A 301 5.21 6.72 23.17
CA LYS A 301 4.15 7.03 24.14
C LYS A 301 2.78 7.13 23.49
N ILE A 302 2.68 7.86 22.36
CA ILE A 302 1.42 8.04 21.63
C ILE A 302 0.90 6.69 21.13
N HIS A 303 1.76 5.87 20.52
CA HIS A 303 1.35 4.53 20.04
C HIS A 303 0.98 3.59 21.18
N THR A 304 1.60 3.73 22.36
CA THR A 304 1.23 2.97 23.55
C THR A 304 -0.15 3.38 24.07
N GLU A 305 -0.45 4.69 24.08
CA GLU A 305 -1.76 5.23 24.48
C GLU A 305 -2.88 4.83 23.51
N SER A 306 -2.57 4.72 22.20
CA SER A 306 -3.52 4.27 21.16
C SER A 306 -3.59 2.75 20.99
N ASN A 307 -2.78 1.96 21.72
CA ASN A 307 -2.63 0.50 21.55
C ASN A 307 -2.29 0.08 20.10
N ASN A 308 -1.56 0.91 19.38
CA ASN A 308 -1.10 0.60 18.03
C ASN A 308 0.21 -0.20 18.09
N ILE A 309 0.09 -1.53 18.08
CA ILE A 309 1.25 -2.44 18.20
C ILE A 309 2.22 -2.29 17.03
N GLU A 310 1.71 -2.05 15.82
CA GLU A 310 2.55 -1.84 14.64
C GLU A 310 3.45 -0.60 14.81
N GLY A 311 2.87 0.51 15.23
CA GLY A 311 3.61 1.74 15.52
C GLY A 311 4.60 1.59 16.68
N ILE A 312 4.28 0.79 17.70
CA ILE A 312 5.20 0.46 18.79
C ILE A 312 6.43 -0.30 18.25
N CYS A 313 6.21 -1.28 17.37
CA CYS A 313 7.29 -2.03 16.72
C CYS A 313 8.19 -1.11 15.89
N ASP A 314 7.61 -0.21 15.10
CA ASP A 314 8.37 0.75 14.29
C ASP A 314 9.19 1.71 15.17
N CYS A 315 8.63 2.19 16.29
CA CYS A 315 9.40 2.99 17.26
C CYS A 315 10.58 2.22 17.84
N LYS A 316 10.39 0.98 18.29
CA LYS A 316 11.47 0.12 18.82
C LYS A 316 12.55 -0.13 17.78
N MET A 317 12.17 -0.35 16.52
CA MET A 317 13.10 -0.50 15.40
C MET A 317 14.00 0.72 15.23
N HIS A 318 13.43 1.92 15.22
CA HIS A 318 14.19 3.16 15.07
C HIS A 318 15.01 3.51 16.31
N MET A 319 14.52 3.22 17.52
CA MET A 319 15.29 3.36 18.75
C MET A 319 16.49 2.42 18.75
N ALA A 320 16.34 1.19 18.29
CA ALA A 320 17.46 0.25 18.13
C ALA A 320 18.51 0.77 17.13
N ALA A 321 18.08 1.43 16.05
CA ALA A 321 19.00 2.07 15.10
C ALA A 321 19.79 3.24 15.73
N VAL A 322 19.18 4.02 16.64
CA VAL A 322 19.88 5.05 17.43
C VAL A 322 20.93 4.40 18.33
N MET A 323 20.55 3.34 19.09
CA MET A 323 21.46 2.62 19.99
C MET A 323 22.65 2.02 19.24
N GLN A 324 22.41 1.47 18.03
CA GLN A 324 23.49 0.97 17.17
C GLN A 324 24.49 2.08 16.80
N LYS A 325 24.01 3.27 16.44
CA LYS A 325 24.89 4.42 16.13
C LYS A 325 25.66 4.94 17.36
N LEU A 326 25.08 4.79 18.55
CA LEU A 326 25.75 5.10 19.82
C LEU A 326 26.77 4.04 20.24
N GLY A 327 26.79 2.87 19.56
CA GLY A 327 27.67 1.75 19.90
C GLY A 327 27.09 0.80 20.97
N GLU A 328 25.86 1.05 21.44
CA GLU A 328 25.16 0.24 22.44
C GLU A 328 24.49 -0.97 21.80
N HIS A 329 25.28 -1.88 21.26
CA HIS A 329 24.79 -3.02 20.48
C HIS A 329 23.90 -3.99 21.28
N GLU A 330 24.14 -4.13 22.59
CA GLU A 330 23.34 -5.03 23.42
C GLU A 330 21.96 -4.46 23.74
N SER A 331 21.87 -3.16 23.98
CA SER A 331 20.59 -2.47 24.13
C SER A 331 19.78 -2.54 22.84
N ALA A 332 20.42 -2.34 21.69
CA ALA A 332 19.79 -2.51 20.39
C ALA A 332 19.26 -3.94 20.16
N ALA A 333 20.09 -4.96 20.50
CA ALA A 333 19.66 -6.35 20.36
C ALA A 333 18.44 -6.68 21.23
N ARG A 334 18.39 -6.19 22.47
CA ARG A 334 17.23 -6.37 23.37
C ARG A 334 15.97 -5.75 22.78
N LEU A 335 16.05 -4.49 22.33
CA LEU A 335 14.89 -3.81 21.72
C LEU A 335 14.37 -4.56 20.46
N LEU A 336 15.26 -5.06 19.62
CA LEU A 336 14.88 -5.82 18.42
C LEU A 336 14.28 -7.19 18.78
N THR A 337 14.79 -7.85 19.82
CA THR A 337 14.23 -9.12 20.30
C THR A 337 12.83 -8.92 20.88
N GLU A 338 12.64 -7.87 21.70
CA GLU A 338 11.33 -7.50 22.23
C GLU A 338 10.33 -7.15 21.09
N MET A 339 10.79 -6.42 20.07
CA MET A 339 10.00 -6.13 18.88
C MET A 339 9.58 -7.43 18.17
N GLY A 340 10.53 -8.37 17.98
CA GLY A 340 10.26 -9.66 17.34
C GLY A 340 9.24 -10.49 18.12
N SER A 341 9.36 -10.54 19.45
CA SER A 341 8.40 -11.25 20.32
C SER A 341 7.00 -10.64 20.22
N MET A 342 6.88 -9.31 20.32
CA MET A 342 5.59 -8.63 20.17
C MET A 342 4.98 -8.85 18.79
N ALA A 343 5.79 -8.74 17.74
CA ALA A 343 5.34 -8.97 16.36
C ALA A 343 4.83 -10.40 16.15
N MET A 344 5.46 -11.39 16.81
CA MET A 344 5.04 -12.79 16.77
C MET A 344 3.71 -13.01 17.53
N GLU A 345 3.58 -12.44 18.72
CA GLU A 345 2.36 -12.55 19.54
C GLU A 345 1.13 -11.96 18.83
N HIS A 346 1.32 -10.88 18.07
CA HIS A 346 0.24 -10.20 17.36
C HIS A 346 0.12 -10.57 15.86
N GLY A 347 0.90 -11.54 15.38
CA GLY A 347 0.84 -11.99 13.99
C GLY A 347 1.32 -10.97 12.95
N LEU A 348 2.15 -10.00 13.35
CA LEU A 348 2.69 -8.94 12.49
C LEU A 348 3.92 -9.44 11.72
N ARG A 349 3.67 -10.17 10.62
CA ARG A 349 4.70 -10.84 9.83
C ARG A 349 5.79 -9.90 9.28
N LEU A 350 5.39 -8.73 8.79
CA LEU A 350 6.33 -7.73 8.25
C LEU A 350 7.29 -7.23 9.33
N GLN A 351 6.76 -6.87 10.49
CA GLN A 351 7.56 -6.37 11.62
C GLN A 351 8.48 -7.46 12.19
N LEU A 352 8.00 -8.71 12.24
CA LEU A 352 8.85 -9.85 12.63
C LEU A 352 10.01 -10.04 11.64
N GLY A 353 9.73 -10.02 10.34
CA GLY A 353 10.76 -10.11 9.31
C GLY A 353 11.79 -8.99 9.42
N ARG A 354 11.34 -7.75 9.65
CA ARG A 354 12.23 -6.58 9.87
C ARG A 354 13.09 -6.72 11.13
N ALA A 355 12.52 -7.21 12.23
CA ALA A 355 13.27 -7.46 13.46
C ALA A 355 14.39 -8.50 13.23
N LEU A 356 14.07 -9.63 12.62
CA LEU A 356 15.03 -10.69 12.30
C LEU A 356 16.12 -10.22 11.33
N HIS A 357 15.75 -9.42 10.32
CA HIS A 357 16.71 -8.83 9.39
C HIS A 357 17.74 -7.93 10.12
N LEU A 358 17.26 -7.03 10.98
CA LEU A 358 18.12 -6.12 11.72
C LEU A 358 18.98 -6.83 12.78
N ILE A 359 18.46 -7.89 13.41
CA ILE A 359 19.24 -8.77 14.29
C ILE A 359 20.36 -9.45 13.49
N GLY A 360 20.04 -9.93 12.29
CA GLY A 360 21.02 -10.52 11.38
C GLY A 360 22.14 -9.55 11.00
N GLU A 361 21.80 -8.30 10.64
CA GLU A 361 22.77 -7.24 10.39
C GLU A 361 23.65 -6.94 11.63
N LEU A 362 23.03 -6.91 12.82
CA LEU A 362 23.75 -6.67 14.06
C LEU A 362 24.79 -7.75 14.34
N HIS A 363 24.45 -9.04 14.07
CA HIS A 363 25.39 -10.14 14.17
C HIS A 363 26.54 -10.02 13.17
N LEU A 364 26.27 -9.58 11.95
CA LEU A 364 27.31 -9.32 10.95
C LEU A 364 28.30 -8.25 11.41
N ARG A 365 27.80 -7.13 11.97
CA ARG A 365 28.65 -6.06 12.52
C ARG A 365 29.50 -6.52 13.71
N ARG A 366 29.04 -7.56 14.41
CA ARG A 366 29.77 -8.21 15.53
C ARG A 366 30.68 -9.35 15.09
N GLU A 367 30.94 -9.49 13.79
CA GLU A 367 31.77 -10.55 13.22
C GLU A 367 31.28 -11.98 13.53
N ARG A 368 29.93 -12.15 13.65
CA ARG A 368 29.28 -13.43 13.88
C ARG A 368 28.40 -13.82 12.67
N PRO A 369 29.01 -14.12 11.50
CA PRO A 369 28.27 -14.32 10.26
C PRO A 369 27.36 -15.56 10.28
N GLU A 370 27.69 -16.59 11.07
CA GLU A 370 26.88 -17.81 11.19
C GLU A 370 25.47 -17.48 11.74
N LEU A 371 25.41 -16.76 12.84
CA LEU A 371 24.15 -16.30 13.44
C LEU A 371 23.43 -15.29 12.53
N GLY A 372 24.20 -14.40 11.89
CA GLY A 372 23.66 -13.46 10.91
C GLY A 372 22.96 -14.18 9.76
N THR A 373 23.60 -15.20 9.18
CA THR A 373 23.02 -16.00 8.10
C THR A 373 21.72 -16.70 8.52
N GLN A 374 21.67 -17.20 9.76
CA GLN A 374 20.46 -17.86 10.27
C GLN A 374 19.29 -16.88 10.34
N HIS A 375 19.45 -15.77 11.06
CA HIS A 375 18.37 -14.78 11.20
C HIS A 375 17.92 -14.16 9.88
N LEU A 376 18.86 -13.94 8.93
CA LEU A 376 18.51 -13.44 7.60
C LEU A 376 17.71 -14.45 6.77
N LYS A 377 17.96 -15.76 6.92
CA LYS A 377 17.13 -16.82 6.31
C LYS A 377 15.71 -16.81 6.87
N GLU A 378 15.60 -16.66 8.17
CA GLU A 378 14.33 -16.59 8.87
C GLU A 378 13.55 -15.33 8.44
N ALA A 379 14.23 -14.19 8.33
CA ALA A 379 13.64 -12.94 7.83
C ALA A 379 13.13 -13.10 6.39
N PHE A 380 13.94 -13.70 5.51
CA PHE A 380 13.55 -13.97 4.14
C PHE A 380 12.32 -14.87 4.06
N ALA A 381 12.26 -15.93 4.88
CA ALA A 381 11.10 -16.83 4.93
C ALA A 381 9.83 -16.08 5.41
N CYS A 382 9.96 -15.19 6.39
CA CYS A 382 8.85 -14.33 6.85
C CYS A 382 8.34 -13.42 5.72
N PHE A 383 9.22 -12.76 4.97
CA PHE A 383 8.83 -11.85 3.88
C PHE A 383 8.19 -12.58 2.69
N MET A 384 8.70 -13.77 2.36
CA MET A 384 8.16 -14.61 1.29
C MET A 384 6.87 -15.35 1.67
N GLY A 385 6.50 -15.35 2.97
CA GLY A 385 5.31 -16.05 3.44
C GLY A 385 5.46 -17.57 3.51
N PHE A 386 6.68 -18.08 3.55
CA PHE A 386 6.93 -19.50 3.76
C PHE A 386 6.55 -19.92 5.19
N ASN A 387 6.03 -21.13 5.35
CA ASN A 387 5.82 -21.74 6.66
C ASN A 387 7.16 -21.86 7.38
N TRP A 388 7.39 -20.95 8.31
CA TRP A 388 8.60 -20.91 9.09
C TRP A 388 8.28 -21.13 10.57
N GLN A 389 8.96 -22.12 11.17
CA GLN A 389 8.88 -22.37 12.60
C GLN A 389 10.04 -21.67 13.29
N TYR A 390 9.75 -20.79 14.22
CA TYR A 390 10.77 -20.13 15.02
C TYR A 390 11.58 -21.16 15.82
N PRO A 391 12.92 -21.20 15.74
CA PRO A 391 13.73 -22.20 16.42
C PRO A 391 13.56 -22.18 17.95
N GLY A 392 13.19 -21.04 18.53
CA GLY A 392 12.88 -20.89 19.95
C GLY A 392 11.54 -21.53 20.38
N ALA A 393 10.64 -21.79 19.43
CA ALA A 393 9.37 -22.47 19.71
C ALA A 393 9.54 -23.98 19.94
N GLN A 394 10.68 -24.56 19.59
CA GLN A 394 10.98 -25.97 19.88
C GLN A 394 11.27 -26.24 21.37
N ALA A 395 11.52 -25.21 22.16
CA ALA A 395 11.78 -25.37 23.59
C ALA A 395 10.53 -25.52 24.47
N SER A 396 9.34 -25.24 23.94
CA SER A 396 8.08 -25.47 24.66
C SER A 396 7.13 -26.29 23.79
N MET A 397 7.03 -27.59 24.07
CA MET A 397 6.08 -28.50 23.41
C MET A 397 4.61 -28.09 23.60
N GLU A 398 4.31 -27.12 24.43
CA GLU A 398 2.98 -26.53 24.61
C GLU A 398 2.61 -25.48 23.54
N MET A 399 3.60 -24.95 22.81
CA MET A 399 3.37 -24.01 21.70
C MET A 399 3.05 -24.68 20.35
N GLY A 400 2.99 -25.99 20.28
CA GLY A 400 2.61 -26.73 19.07
C GLY A 400 1.25 -26.33 18.48
N ASN A 401 0.31 -25.90 19.35
CA ASN A 401 -0.99 -25.42 18.90
C ASN A 401 -0.96 -23.96 18.42
N ILE A 402 -0.12 -23.13 19.03
CA ILE A 402 0.04 -21.72 18.60
C ILE A 402 0.81 -21.64 17.27
N GLY A 403 1.78 -22.53 17.05
CA GLY A 403 2.48 -22.63 15.76
C GLY A 403 1.58 -23.04 14.60
N SER A 404 0.58 -23.88 14.85
CA SER A 404 -0.43 -24.23 13.84
C SER A 404 -1.44 -23.11 13.60
N GLU A 405 -1.82 -22.36 14.62
CA GLU A 405 -2.68 -21.18 14.49
C GLU A 405 -1.94 -20.01 13.80
N LEU A 406 -0.67 -19.77 14.12
CA LEU A 406 0.18 -18.82 13.41
C LEU A 406 0.43 -19.25 11.96
N GLY A 407 0.64 -20.53 11.70
CA GLY A 407 0.72 -21.09 10.34
C GLY A 407 -0.54 -20.82 9.53
N ILE A 408 -1.71 -20.98 10.12
CA ILE A 408 -3.00 -20.68 9.48
C ILE A 408 -3.16 -19.19 9.20
N ILE A 409 -2.68 -18.31 10.09
CA ILE A 409 -2.70 -16.86 9.89
C ILE A 409 -1.78 -16.45 8.72
N PHE A 410 -0.62 -17.11 8.55
CA PHE A 410 0.29 -16.85 7.44
C PHE A 410 -0.15 -17.50 6.11
N GLU A 411 -0.82 -18.64 6.14
CA GLU A 411 -1.35 -19.30 4.94
C GLU A 411 -2.47 -18.53 4.25
N ASN A 412 -3.25 -17.74 4.98
CA ASN A 412 -4.39 -17.02 4.41
C ASN A 412 -4.06 -15.66 3.75
N LYS A 413 -2.82 -15.19 3.79
CA LYS A 413 -2.40 -13.95 3.14
C LYS A 413 -1.18 -14.19 2.25
N THR A 414 -1.42 -14.25 0.98
CA THR A 414 -0.43 -14.36 -0.11
C THR A 414 0.34 -13.05 -0.37
N GLU A 415 0.35 -12.09 0.56
CA GLU A 415 1.15 -10.88 0.41
C GLU A 415 2.63 -11.23 0.55
N VAL A 416 3.38 -11.02 -0.52
CA VAL A 416 4.83 -11.14 -0.56
C VAL A 416 5.42 -9.75 -0.45
N TYR A 417 6.35 -9.55 0.50
CA TYR A 417 7.09 -8.29 0.67
C TYR A 417 8.39 -8.38 -0.14
N GLU A 418 8.28 -8.15 -1.45
CA GLU A 418 9.37 -8.40 -2.42
C GLU A 418 10.62 -7.57 -2.13
N GLU A 419 10.48 -6.29 -1.79
CA GLU A 419 11.62 -5.39 -1.53
C GLU A 419 12.42 -5.82 -0.30
N GLU A 420 11.74 -6.10 0.81
CA GLU A 420 12.35 -6.55 2.06
C GLU A 420 12.94 -7.97 1.92
N ALA A 421 12.27 -8.85 1.17
CA ALA A 421 12.76 -10.18 0.86
C ALA A 421 14.07 -10.11 0.06
N GLU A 422 14.15 -9.26 -0.95
CA GLU A 422 15.35 -9.08 -1.77
C GLU A 422 16.51 -8.50 -0.95
N GLN A 423 16.26 -7.53 -0.08
CA GLN A 423 17.28 -7.01 0.84
C GLN A 423 17.82 -8.11 1.76
N SER A 424 16.92 -8.92 2.35
CA SER A 424 17.33 -10.04 3.20
C SER A 424 18.09 -11.10 2.43
N ARG A 425 17.72 -11.39 1.18
CA ARG A 425 18.43 -12.31 0.29
C ARG A 425 19.85 -11.84 0.00
N LEU A 426 20.02 -10.55 -0.30
CA LEU A 426 21.35 -9.97 -0.55
C LEU A 426 22.22 -10.00 0.71
N MET A 427 21.68 -9.60 1.86
CA MET A 427 22.41 -9.63 3.12
C MET A 427 22.77 -11.06 3.55
N MET A 428 21.88 -12.03 3.30
CA MET A 428 22.16 -13.46 3.53
C MET A 428 23.30 -13.96 2.65
N ALA A 429 23.37 -13.53 1.40
CA ALA A 429 24.47 -13.89 0.51
C ALA A 429 25.81 -13.33 1.00
N ILE A 430 25.84 -12.06 1.46
CA ILE A 430 27.02 -11.43 2.05
C ILE A 430 27.46 -12.17 3.31
N SER A 431 26.50 -12.43 4.22
CA SER A 431 26.76 -13.14 5.48
C SER A 431 27.31 -14.54 5.25
N SER A 432 26.68 -15.29 4.35
CA SER A 432 27.14 -16.64 3.98
C SER A 432 28.52 -16.62 3.31
N GLY A 433 28.80 -15.58 2.53
CA GLY A 433 30.13 -15.35 1.98
C GLY A 433 31.20 -15.14 3.05
N GLN A 434 30.91 -14.27 4.04
CA GLN A 434 31.83 -14.01 5.16
C GLN A 434 32.05 -15.25 6.03
N GLU A 435 30.99 -16.01 6.32
CA GLU A 435 31.07 -17.27 7.08
C GLU A 435 32.06 -18.25 6.43
N LYS A 436 32.08 -18.31 5.11
CA LYS A 436 32.83 -19.29 4.35
C LYS A 436 34.19 -18.77 3.86
N MET A 437 34.48 -17.49 4.03
CA MET A 437 35.68 -16.84 3.53
C MET A 437 36.95 -17.49 4.07
N ALA A 438 37.00 -17.80 5.36
CA ALA A 438 38.16 -18.43 5.99
C ALA A 438 38.45 -19.81 5.39
N SER A 439 37.41 -20.64 5.20
CA SER A 439 37.51 -21.96 4.57
C SER A 439 37.96 -21.87 3.12
N TYR A 440 37.43 -20.87 2.38
CA TYR A 440 37.79 -20.63 1.00
C TYR A 440 39.27 -20.22 0.84
N PHE A 441 39.74 -19.31 1.67
CA PHE A 441 41.16 -18.94 1.68
C PHE A 441 42.09 -20.10 2.11
N GLY A 442 41.62 -20.94 3.05
CA GLY A 442 42.31 -22.17 3.42
C GLY A 442 42.53 -23.07 2.20
N MET A 443 41.46 -23.35 1.43
CA MET A 443 41.54 -24.13 0.21
C MET A 443 42.44 -23.51 -0.87
N LEU A 444 42.39 -22.18 -1.04
CA LEU A 444 43.26 -21.48 -1.98
C LEU A 444 44.72 -21.60 -1.59
N LYS A 445 45.05 -21.56 -0.29
CA LYS A 445 46.41 -21.78 0.21
C LYS A 445 46.87 -23.24 -0.07
N GLU A 446 46.00 -24.21 0.24
CA GLU A 446 46.28 -25.61 -0.07
C GLU A 446 46.49 -25.85 -1.58
N ALA A 447 45.71 -25.19 -2.42
CA ALA A 447 45.79 -25.30 -3.87
C ALA A 447 47.11 -24.76 -4.47
N LYS A 448 47.88 -23.93 -3.74
CA LYS A 448 49.21 -23.49 -4.20
C LYS A 448 50.17 -24.65 -4.30
N GLU A 449 50.11 -25.57 -3.34
CA GLU A 449 51.08 -26.64 -3.17
C GLU A 449 50.50 -28.03 -3.56
N CYS A 450 49.17 -28.17 -3.57
CA CYS A 450 48.50 -29.44 -3.83
C CYS A 450 47.72 -29.38 -5.15
N THR A 451 48.12 -30.19 -6.14
CA THR A 451 47.47 -30.28 -7.45
C THR A 451 46.03 -30.81 -7.34
N ILE A 452 45.79 -31.76 -6.42
CA ILE A 452 44.43 -32.31 -6.20
C ILE A 452 43.50 -31.25 -5.61
N ALA A 453 43.97 -30.44 -4.66
CA ALA A 453 43.17 -29.31 -4.13
C ALA A 453 42.85 -28.29 -5.24
N LYS A 454 43.81 -28.02 -6.13
CA LYS A 454 43.62 -27.17 -7.30
C LYS A 454 42.53 -27.73 -8.25
N MET A 455 42.60 -29.03 -8.54
CA MET A 455 41.60 -29.71 -9.38
C MET A 455 40.21 -29.67 -8.76
N LYS A 456 40.07 -29.85 -7.44
CA LYS A 456 38.82 -29.76 -6.73
C LYS A 456 38.18 -28.37 -6.86
N ILE A 457 38.96 -27.30 -6.70
CA ILE A 457 38.48 -25.92 -6.86
C ILE A 457 37.98 -25.69 -8.29
N ILE A 458 38.69 -26.18 -9.30
CA ILE A 458 38.29 -26.08 -10.71
C ILE A 458 37.01 -26.87 -10.96
N GLU A 459 36.92 -28.11 -10.44
CA GLU A 459 35.71 -28.93 -10.57
C GLU A 459 34.48 -28.25 -9.95
N TRP A 460 34.62 -27.71 -8.75
CA TRP A 460 33.52 -26.97 -8.11
C TRP A 460 33.10 -25.74 -8.91
N LYS A 461 34.06 -25.02 -9.46
CA LYS A 461 33.77 -23.86 -10.32
C LYS A 461 33.01 -24.27 -11.59
N LEU A 462 33.39 -25.37 -12.22
CA LEU A 462 32.77 -25.85 -13.44
C LEU A 462 31.39 -26.49 -13.20
N SER A 463 31.24 -27.22 -12.09
CA SER A 463 29.99 -27.89 -11.73
C SER A 463 29.00 -27.00 -10.99
N LEU A 464 29.37 -25.75 -10.67
CA LEU A 464 28.61 -24.85 -9.79
C LEU A 464 28.21 -25.51 -8.47
N ALA A 465 28.92 -26.53 -8.04
CA ALA A 465 28.62 -27.27 -6.82
C ALA A 465 28.98 -26.44 -5.59
N ALA A 466 28.18 -26.60 -4.54
CA ALA A 466 28.42 -26.00 -3.25
C ALA A 466 29.66 -26.62 -2.58
N TRP A 467 30.82 -26.02 -2.80
CA TRP A 467 32.13 -26.51 -2.33
C TRP A 467 32.24 -26.61 -0.80
N TRP A 468 31.42 -25.88 -0.09
CA TRP A 468 31.35 -25.90 1.38
C TRP A 468 30.49 -27.04 1.94
N MET A 469 29.67 -27.70 1.13
CA MET A 469 28.91 -28.86 1.57
C MET A 469 29.84 -30.05 1.72
N LYS A 470 29.82 -30.70 2.91
CA LYS A 470 30.49 -31.97 3.11
C LYS A 470 29.83 -33.01 2.20
N ARG A 471 30.53 -33.41 1.15
CA ARG A 471 30.09 -34.54 0.32
C ARG A 471 30.36 -35.82 1.08
N THR A 472 29.34 -36.60 1.34
CA THR A 472 29.41 -37.85 2.11
C THR A 472 30.09 -39.01 1.36
N HIS A 473 30.31 -38.85 0.05
CA HIS A 473 30.92 -39.90 -0.79
C HIS A 473 32.11 -39.35 -1.55
N HIS A 474 33.28 -39.38 -0.92
CA HIS A 474 34.53 -39.05 -1.58
C HIS A 474 35.43 -40.26 -1.69
N ASN A 475 35.38 -40.90 -2.82
CA ASN A 475 36.44 -41.77 -3.29
C ASN A 475 37.56 -40.93 -3.95
N PHE A 476 38.04 -39.90 -3.25
CA PHE A 476 39.23 -39.22 -3.68
C PHE A 476 40.43 -40.02 -3.20
N LEU A 477 41.29 -40.36 -4.14
CA LEU A 477 42.61 -40.92 -3.82
C LEU A 477 43.30 -39.96 -2.82
N PRO A 478 43.95 -40.50 -1.78
CA PRO A 478 44.69 -39.67 -0.83
C PRO A 478 45.73 -38.85 -1.59
N CYS A 479 45.83 -37.56 -1.25
CA CYS A 479 46.77 -36.67 -1.89
C CYS A 479 48.20 -37.12 -1.62
N PRO A 480 49.04 -37.31 -2.65
CA PRO A 480 50.42 -37.76 -2.48
C PRO A 480 51.35 -36.67 -1.95
N CYS A 481 50.92 -35.43 -1.85
CA CYS A 481 51.77 -34.34 -1.38
C CYS A 481 52.12 -34.48 0.12
N ALA A 482 53.31 -34.01 0.48
CA ALA A 482 53.87 -34.15 1.84
C ALA A 482 53.00 -33.58 2.93
N GLN A 483 52.23 -32.52 2.62
CA GLN A 483 51.34 -31.86 3.59
C GLN A 483 50.12 -32.69 3.99
N HIS A 484 49.68 -33.62 3.14
CA HIS A 484 48.53 -34.48 3.42
C HIS A 484 48.92 -35.88 3.91
N ARG A 485 50.21 -36.13 4.05
CA ARG A 485 50.71 -37.38 4.69
C ARG A 485 50.61 -37.27 6.21
N ARG A 486 49.41 -37.15 6.73
CA ARG A 486 49.18 -37.25 8.17
C ARG A 486 49.26 -38.73 8.59
N THR A 487 50.09 -39.00 9.55
CA THR A 487 50.11 -40.33 10.18
C THR A 487 48.77 -40.55 10.92
N PRO A 488 48.30 -41.81 11.09
CA PRO A 488 47.13 -42.13 11.88
C PRO A 488 47.19 -41.55 13.30
N LEU A 489 48.38 -41.42 13.87
CA LEU A 489 48.65 -40.79 15.16
C LEU A 489 48.38 -39.31 15.16
N ASP A 490 48.74 -38.55 14.11
CA ASP A 490 48.50 -37.12 14.01
C ASP A 490 46.99 -36.83 13.85
N VAL A 491 46.27 -37.67 13.18
CA VAL A 491 44.80 -37.60 13.07
C VAL A 491 44.14 -37.83 14.42
N LEU A 492 44.65 -38.81 15.18
CA LEU A 492 44.15 -39.08 16.54
C LEU A 492 44.48 -37.92 17.51
N ARG A 493 45.67 -37.36 17.45
CA ARG A 493 46.05 -36.19 18.25
C ARG A 493 45.15 -35.00 17.95
N THR A 494 44.88 -34.69 16.71
CA THR A 494 44.01 -33.58 16.31
C THR A 494 42.57 -33.82 16.80
N LYS A 495 42.07 -35.04 16.76
CA LYS A 495 40.74 -35.38 17.32
C LYS A 495 40.71 -35.26 18.84
N LEU A 496 41.75 -35.70 19.51
CA LEU A 496 41.82 -35.57 20.98
C LEU A 496 41.97 -34.12 21.43
N GLU A 497 42.74 -33.30 20.72
CA GLU A 497 42.81 -31.85 20.97
C GLU A 497 41.47 -31.15 20.74
N PHE A 498 40.72 -31.54 19.73
CA PHE A 498 39.37 -31.02 19.48
C PHE A 498 38.40 -31.42 20.59
N GLN A 499 38.42 -32.68 21.02
CA GLN A 499 37.59 -33.18 22.13
C GLN A 499 37.96 -32.48 23.45
N ARG A 500 39.26 -32.24 23.68
CA ARG A 500 39.73 -31.50 24.86
C ARG A 500 39.22 -30.07 24.89
N LYS A 501 39.28 -29.37 23.75
CA LYS A 501 38.74 -28.03 23.62
C LYS A 501 37.21 -27.99 23.79
N GLN A 502 36.49 -28.97 23.33
CA GLN A 502 35.03 -29.08 23.56
C GLN A 502 34.69 -29.29 25.03
N MET A 503 35.45 -30.19 25.72
CA MET A 503 35.24 -30.41 27.16
C MET A 503 35.61 -29.17 27.98
N GLU A 504 36.64 -28.42 27.60
CA GLU A 504 37.00 -27.15 28.26
C GLU A 504 35.94 -26.07 28.04
N MET A 505 35.30 -26.03 26.88
CA MET A 505 34.17 -25.12 26.62
C MET A 505 32.93 -25.51 27.43
N GLN A 506 32.57 -26.79 27.43
CA GLN A 506 31.47 -27.29 28.25
C GLN A 506 31.66 -27.05 29.73
N SER A 507 32.86 -27.32 30.27
CA SER A 507 33.16 -27.06 31.68
C SER A 507 33.11 -25.57 32.05
N LYS A 508 33.43 -24.68 31.13
CA LYS A 508 33.26 -23.22 31.31
C LYS A 508 31.79 -22.78 31.28
N GLU A 509 30.99 -23.40 30.42
CA GLU A 509 29.57 -23.15 30.36
C GLU A 509 28.84 -23.68 31.60
N ASP A 510 29.22 -24.88 32.08
CA ASP A 510 28.69 -25.46 33.32
C ASP A 510 29.09 -24.62 34.56
N ALA A 511 30.31 -24.13 34.62
CA ALA A 511 30.76 -23.22 35.69
C ALA A 511 30.05 -21.85 35.67
N LEU A 512 29.69 -21.36 34.49
CA LEU A 512 28.87 -20.14 34.33
C LEU A 512 27.41 -20.35 34.73
N GLN A 513 26.86 -21.56 34.52
CA GLN A 513 25.51 -21.92 34.96
C GLN A 513 25.45 -22.12 36.49
N ILE A 514 26.47 -22.73 37.13
CA ILE A 514 26.57 -22.90 38.57
C ILE A 514 26.64 -21.54 39.25
N ASN A 515 27.45 -20.61 38.74
CA ASN A 515 27.53 -19.25 39.27
C ASN A 515 26.24 -18.42 39.10
N LYS A 516 25.41 -18.77 38.15
CA LYS A 516 24.07 -18.15 38.00
C LYS A 516 23.02 -18.74 38.94
N SER A 517 23.12 -20.03 39.27
CA SER A 517 22.24 -20.67 40.25
C SER A 517 22.54 -20.28 41.70
N ASP A 518 23.82 -20.03 42.04
CA ASP A 518 24.22 -19.54 43.35
C ASP A 518 23.85 -18.09 43.65
N GLN A 519 23.63 -17.27 42.61
CA GLN A 519 23.12 -15.90 42.76
C GLN A 519 21.58 -15.82 42.88
N GLN A 520 20.87 -16.90 42.78
CA GLN A 520 19.38 -16.97 42.89
C GLN A 520 18.86 -17.61 44.20
N LEU A 521 19.71 -17.80 45.20
CA LEU A 521 19.22 -18.17 46.55
C LEU A 521 18.63 -16.92 47.23
N PRO A 522 17.35 -16.95 47.58
CA PRO A 522 16.72 -15.86 48.31
C PRO A 522 17.31 -15.83 49.73
N SER A 523 17.77 -14.67 50.15
CA SER A 523 18.00 -14.38 51.57
C SER A 523 16.64 -14.31 52.29
N GLU A 524 16.12 -15.46 52.66
CA GLU A 524 15.08 -15.59 53.70
C GLU A 524 15.76 -15.78 55.04
N ASN A 525 15.28 -14.95 55.96
CA ASN A 525 15.44 -14.99 57.42
C ASN A 525 16.75 -14.48 58.05
N VAL A 526 16.61 -13.30 58.65
CA VAL A 526 16.71 -13.17 60.16
C VAL A 526 16.10 -11.81 60.56
N LEU A 527 14.97 -11.89 61.36
CA LEU A 527 14.40 -10.95 62.34
C LEU A 527 14.04 -9.53 61.88
#